data_765565160af8dbbf1c9bae3e1cb75612
#
_entry.id   765565160af8dbbf1c9bae3e1cb75612
#
_cell.length_a   1.000
_cell.length_b   1.000
_cell.length_c   1.000
_cell.angle_alpha   90.00
_cell.angle_beta   90.00
_cell.angle_gamma   90.00
#
_symmetry.space_group_name_H-M   'P 1'
#
loop_
_entity.id
_entity.type
_entity.pdbx_description
1 polymer ?
#
loop_
_entity_poly.entity_id
_entity_poly.type
_entity_poly.pdbx_seq_one_letter_code
_entity_poly.pdbx_strand_id
1 'polypeptide(L)'
;MNGSEVHIDIYDDRMEIYSPGGMPDGSIIQDRDPLTVPSTRRNPVLADIFNRLGYMERKGSGFGKIIGGYEFQINYDESKKPSFRSDRYQFTVAMPNLNYNVPQDVPRNVPQKKESNPLEIQILNMIKKIIKSVQKKWQWR
;
A
#
# COMPACT_ATOMS: atom_id res chain seq x y z
N MET A 1 -0.34 -28.72 15.80
CA MET A 1 -0.43 -27.26 15.87
C MET A 1 -1.01 -26.81 14.55
N ASN A 2 -2.26 -26.35 14.50
CA ASN A 2 -2.78 -25.72 13.31
C ASN A 2 -2.09 -24.34 13.19
N GLY A 3 -1.19 -24.21 12.22
CA GLY A 3 -0.57 -22.93 11.92
C GLY A 3 -1.63 -21.97 11.44
N SER A 4 -1.78 -20.83 12.10
CA SER A 4 -2.60 -19.73 11.59
C SER A 4 -1.81 -19.05 10.48
N GLU A 5 -2.44 -18.82 9.33
CA GLU A 5 -1.82 -18.22 8.15
C GLU A 5 -2.23 -16.76 8.02
N VAL A 6 -1.32 -15.95 7.46
CA VAL A 6 -1.67 -14.61 6.96
C VAL A 6 -2.41 -14.79 5.63
N HIS A 7 -3.58 -14.18 5.49
CA HIS A 7 -4.32 -14.22 4.24
C HIS A 7 -4.90 -12.86 3.87
N ILE A 8 -5.30 -12.74 2.62
CA ILE A 8 -5.92 -11.55 2.05
C ILE A 8 -7.23 -11.97 1.41
N ASP A 9 -8.31 -11.37 1.88
CA ASP A 9 -9.64 -11.56 1.32
C ASP A 9 -10.02 -10.33 0.49
N ILE A 10 -10.50 -10.58 -0.73
CA ILE A 10 -10.89 -9.52 -1.66
C ILE A 10 -12.38 -9.65 -1.91
N TYR A 11 -13.11 -8.60 -1.54
CA TYR A 11 -14.55 -8.42 -1.77
C TYR A 11 -14.77 -7.31 -2.79
N ASP A 12 -15.99 -7.15 -3.27
CA ASP A 12 -16.32 -6.09 -4.22
C ASP A 12 -16.16 -4.70 -3.60
N ASP A 13 -16.49 -4.58 -2.31
CA ASP A 13 -16.52 -3.32 -1.56
C ASP A 13 -15.25 -3.04 -0.76
N ARG A 14 -14.39 -4.04 -0.51
CA ARG A 14 -13.19 -3.88 0.31
C ARG A 14 -12.17 -4.99 0.10
N MET A 15 -10.98 -4.79 0.62
CA MET A 15 -9.96 -5.82 0.83
C MET A 15 -9.66 -5.91 2.32
N GLU A 16 -9.54 -7.13 2.83
CA GLU A 16 -9.14 -7.39 4.21
C GLU A 16 -7.82 -8.16 4.25
N ILE A 17 -6.89 -7.71 5.08
CA ILE A 17 -5.63 -8.39 5.35
C ILE A 17 -5.70 -8.90 6.78
N TYR A 18 -5.65 -10.20 6.92
CA TYR A 18 -5.67 -10.90 8.20
C TYR A 18 -4.27 -11.36 8.60
N SER A 19 -3.90 -11.13 9.84
CA SER A 19 -2.67 -11.65 10.44
C SER A 19 -2.97 -12.31 11.78
N PRO A 20 -2.47 -13.52 12.01
CA PRO A 20 -2.63 -14.18 13.30
C PRO A 20 -1.86 -13.43 14.39
N GLY A 21 -2.50 -13.35 15.55
CA GLY A 21 -2.00 -12.69 16.75
C GLY A 21 -2.35 -11.21 16.84
N GLY A 22 -2.83 -10.78 18.01
CA GLY A 22 -3.20 -9.40 18.35
C GLY A 22 -2.03 -8.41 18.41
N MET A 23 -2.18 -7.29 19.05
CA MET A 23 -1.09 -6.33 19.24
C MET A 23 0.04 -6.91 20.10
N PRO A 24 1.33 -6.60 19.81
CA PRO A 24 2.47 -7.14 20.55
C PRO A 24 2.47 -6.80 22.04
N ASP A 25 1.87 -5.68 22.42
CA ASP A 25 1.74 -5.20 23.79
C ASP A 25 0.44 -5.66 24.47
N GLY A 26 -0.37 -6.50 23.79
CA GLY A 26 -1.65 -6.98 24.29
C GLY A 26 -2.78 -5.95 24.27
N SER A 27 -2.55 -4.76 23.75
CA SER A 27 -3.60 -3.74 23.59
C SER A 27 -4.55 -4.06 22.45
N ILE A 28 -5.66 -3.34 22.39
CA ILE A 28 -6.63 -3.37 21.31
C ILE A 28 -6.47 -2.11 20.48
N ILE A 29 -6.29 -2.27 19.16
CA ILE A 29 -6.03 -1.13 18.25
C ILE A 29 -7.22 -0.18 18.16
N GLN A 30 -8.45 -0.67 18.33
CA GLN A 30 -9.67 0.11 18.26
C GLN A 30 -9.77 1.15 19.40
N ASP A 31 -9.05 0.93 20.50
CA ASP A 31 -9.02 1.82 21.66
C ASP A 31 -7.92 2.88 21.56
N ARG A 32 -7.23 2.96 20.43
CA ARG A 32 -6.09 3.84 20.20
C ARG A 32 -6.21 4.61 18.89
N ASP A 33 -5.56 5.75 18.82
CA ASP A 33 -5.27 6.40 17.55
C ASP A 33 -4.15 5.63 16.83
N PRO A 34 -4.41 5.04 15.64
CA PRO A 34 -3.41 4.29 14.90
C PRO A 34 -2.14 5.08 14.58
N LEU A 35 -2.24 6.41 14.49
CA LEU A 35 -1.09 7.28 14.19
C LEU A 35 -0.14 7.43 15.39
N THR A 36 -0.60 7.12 16.60
CA THR A 36 0.19 7.23 17.83
C THR A 36 0.72 5.89 18.33
N VAL A 37 0.38 4.80 17.67
CA VAL A 37 0.82 3.44 18.06
C VAL A 37 2.34 3.30 17.86
N PRO A 38 3.09 2.96 18.90
CA PRO A 38 4.54 2.78 18.78
C PRO A 38 4.87 1.55 17.94
N SER A 39 5.99 1.62 17.22
CA SER A 39 6.51 0.49 16.45
C SER A 39 7.08 -0.59 17.37
N THR A 40 6.25 -1.55 17.74
CA THR A 40 6.65 -2.71 18.54
C THR A 40 6.79 -3.94 17.66
N ARG A 41 7.93 -4.63 17.73
CA ARG A 41 8.23 -5.79 16.90
C ARG A 41 8.10 -7.06 17.70
N ARG A 42 7.35 -8.03 17.18
CA ARG A 42 7.28 -9.38 17.79
C ARG A 42 8.56 -10.16 17.61
N ASN A 43 9.14 -10.07 16.41
CA ASN A 43 10.39 -10.73 16.07
C ASN A 43 11.38 -9.69 15.55
N PRO A 44 12.26 -9.14 16.43
CA PRO A 44 13.24 -8.14 16.04
C PRO A 44 14.19 -8.64 14.95
N VAL A 45 14.55 -9.92 14.97
CA VAL A 45 15.49 -10.50 13.98
C VAL A 45 14.89 -10.50 12.58
N LEU A 46 13.65 -11.00 12.43
CA LEU A 46 12.95 -10.97 11.14
C LEU A 46 12.70 -9.54 10.67
N ALA A 47 12.30 -8.67 11.57
CA ALA A 47 12.08 -7.25 11.25
C ALA A 47 13.37 -6.57 10.75
N ASP A 48 14.53 -6.91 11.31
CA ASP A 48 15.82 -6.39 10.85
C ASP A 48 16.20 -6.94 9.47
N ILE A 49 15.92 -8.21 9.19
CA ILE A 49 16.14 -8.80 7.87
C ILE A 49 15.27 -8.09 6.83
N PHE A 50 13.97 -7.95 7.07
CA PHE A 50 13.05 -7.26 6.16
C PHE A 50 13.42 -5.78 5.95
N ASN A 51 13.89 -5.10 7.00
CA ASN A 51 14.37 -3.74 6.88
C ASN A 51 15.61 -3.63 5.98
N ARG A 52 16.58 -4.55 6.12
CA ARG A 52 17.79 -4.60 5.27
C ARG A 52 17.47 -4.90 3.82
N LEU A 53 16.42 -5.71 3.58
CA LEU A 53 15.93 -6.03 2.24
C LEU A 53 15.02 -4.94 1.65
N GLY A 54 14.74 -3.87 2.38
CA GLY A 54 13.89 -2.77 1.92
C GLY A 54 12.38 -3.03 1.97
N TYR A 55 11.95 -4.15 2.57
CA TYR A 55 10.52 -4.51 2.68
C TYR A 55 9.83 -3.92 3.91
N MET A 56 10.59 -3.37 4.85
CA MET A 56 10.04 -2.83 6.10
C MET A 56 10.78 -1.57 6.53
N GLU A 57 10.05 -0.57 7.02
CA GLU A 57 10.62 0.60 7.68
C GLU A 57 10.62 0.43 9.21
N ARG A 58 11.60 1.03 9.88
CA ARG A 58 11.72 0.95 11.35
C ARG A 58 10.86 1.95 12.10
N LYS A 59 10.31 2.96 11.41
CA LYS A 59 9.70 4.14 12.04
C LYS A 59 8.24 3.99 12.48
N GLY A 60 7.60 2.83 12.28
CA GLY A 60 6.16 2.67 12.57
C GLY A 60 5.23 3.48 11.66
N SER A 61 5.69 3.82 10.47
CA SER A 61 4.97 4.67 9.51
C SER A 61 3.82 3.96 8.77
N GLY A 62 3.59 2.65 9.00
CA GLY A 62 2.66 1.84 8.22
C GLY A 62 1.22 2.35 8.26
N PHE A 63 0.69 2.62 9.44
CA PHE A 63 -0.69 3.14 9.59
C PHE A 63 -0.85 4.50 8.91
N GLY A 64 0.09 5.42 9.14
CA GLY A 64 0.06 6.73 8.50
C GLY A 64 0.13 6.67 6.98
N LYS A 65 0.90 5.74 6.42
CA LYS A 65 0.96 5.54 4.96
C LYS A 65 -0.34 4.98 4.39
N ILE A 66 -0.98 4.05 5.09
CA ILE A 66 -2.27 3.49 4.67
C ILE A 66 -3.34 4.58 4.70
N ILE A 67 -3.48 5.29 5.82
CA ILE A 67 -4.49 6.35 5.99
C ILE A 67 -4.23 7.48 5.00
N GLY A 68 -3.04 8.05 4.98
CA GLY A 68 -2.69 9.15 4.07
C GLY A 68 -2.79 8.76 2.59
N GLY A 69 -2.49 7.50 2.24
CA GLY A 69 -2.68 7.01 0.88
C GLY A 69 -4.13 7.05 0.43
N TYR A 70 -5.10 6.90 1.34
CA TYR A 70 -6.53 7.02 1.05
C TYR A 70 -6.99 8.48 0.97
N GLU A 71 -6.57 9.33 1.90
CA GLU A 71 -6.98 10.73 2.00
C GLU A 71 -6.68 11.54 0.74
N PHE A 72 -5.65 11.16 -0.01
CA PHE A 72 -5.27 11.81 -1.27
C PHE A 72 -6.05 11.31 -2.50
N GLN A 73 -6.96 10.33 -2.35
CA GLN A 73 -7.70 9.78 -3.50
C GLN A 73 -8.97 10.58 -3.79
N ILE A 74 -9.32 10.69 -5.10
CA ILE A 74 -10.45 11.49 -5.57
C ILE A 74 -11.80 11.03 -4.98
N ASN A 75 -11.97 9.71 -4.79
CA ASN A 75 -13.23 9.12 -4.33
C ASN A 75 -13.21 8.79 -2.82
N TYR A 76 -12.28 9.42 -2.09
CA TYR A 76 -12.21 9.26 -0.64
C TYR A 76 -13.29 10.08 0.04
N ASP A 77 -13.92 9.48 1.03
CA ASP A 77 -14.74 10.13 2.06
C ASP A 77 -14.51 9.43 3.40
N GLU A 78 -14.90 10.05 4.50
CA GLU A 78 -14.68 9.51 5.85
C GLU A 78 -15.32 8.14 6.09
N SER A 79 -16.41 7.79 5.37
CA SER A 79 -17.04 6.48 5.45
C SER A 79 -16.19 5.36 4.84
N LYS A 80 -15.26 5.74 3.96
CA LYS A 80 -14.33 4.85 3.27
C LYS A 80 -12.92 4.88 3.87
N LYS A 81 -12.79 5.34 5.09
CA LYS A 81 -11.50 5.32 5.80
C LYS A 81 -11.05 3.89 6.09
N PRO A 82 -9.78 3.55 5.86
CA PRO A 82 -9.22 2.26 6.28
C PRO A 82 -9.42 2.02 7.77
N SER A 83 -9.79 0.83 8.15
CA SER A 83 -10.00 0.46 9.54
C SER A 83 -9.06 -0.65 9.99
N PHE A 84 -8.73 -0.61 11.27
CA PHE A 84 -7.85 -1.57 11.91
C PHE A 84 -8.58 -2.21 13.06
N ARG A 85 -8.52 -3.53 13.15
CA ARG A 85 -9.14 -4.30 14.22
C ARG A 85 -8.15 -5.29 14.78
N SER A 86 -8.11 -5.42 16.09
CA SER A 86 -7.34 -6.46 16.75
C SER A 86 -8.11 -7.05 17.90
N ASP A 87 -7.83 -8.31 18.19
CA ASP A 87 -8.17 -8.98 19.43
C ASP A 87 -6.92 -9.72 19.91
N ARG A 88 -7.09 -10.64 20.88
CA ARG A 88 -5.97 -11.41 21.42
C ARG A 88 -5.31 -12.32 20.38
N TYR A 89 -6.06 -12.77 19.37
CA TYR A 89 -5.65 -13.84 18.46
C TYR A 89 -5.36 -13.36 17.05
N GLN A 90 -5.83 -12.19 16.67
CA GLN A 90 -5.75 -11.72 15.30
C GLN A 90 -5.61 -10.21 15.19
N PHE A 91 -5.07 -9.78 14.07
CA PHE A 91 -5.04 -8.39 13.61
C PHE A 91 -5.57 -8.33 12.18
N THR A 92 -6.51 -7.43 11.91
CA THR A 92 -7.14 -7.26 10.60
C THR A 92 -7.02 -5.81 10.15
N VAL A 93 -6.62 -5.62 8.90
CA VAL A 93 -6.68 -4.34 8.21
C VAL A 93 -7.77 -4.42 7.15
N ALA A 94 -8.77 -3.56 7.21
CA ALA A 94 -9.79 -3.45 6.18
C ALA A 94 -9.59 -2.17 5.36
N MET A 95 -9.49 -2.33 4.05
CA MET A 95 -9.25 -1.28 3.08
C MET A 95 -10.43 -1.19 2.12
N PRO A 96 -11.35 -0.21 2.28
CA PRO A 96 -12.51 -0.05 1.41
C PRO A 96 -12.13 0.20 -0.05
N ASN A 97 -12.96 -0.32 -0.97
CA ASN A 97 -12.83 -0.01 -2.38
C ASN A 97 -13.44 1.37 -2.65
N LEU A 98 -12.60 2.36 -2.93
CA LEU A 98 -13.05 3.74 -3.17
C LEU A 98 -13.93 3.89 -4.41
N ASN A 99 -13.87 2.93 -5.34
CA ASN A 99 -14.67 2.94 -6.56
C ASN A 99 -15.98 2.14 -6.42
N TYR A 100 -16.22 1.52 -5.27
CA TYR A 100 -17.47 0.79 -5.02
C TYR A 100 -18.63 1.77 -4.87
N ASN A 101 -19.74 1.49 -5.57
CA ASN A 101 -20.96 2.34 -5.63
C ASN A 101 -20.73 3.78 -6.16
N VAL A 102 -19.63 4.06 -6.83
CA VAL A 102 -19.49 5.32 -7.57
C VAL A 102 -20.35 5.22 -8.83
N PRO A 103 -21.33 6.14 -9.05
CA PRO A 103 -22.10 6.16 -10.27
C PRO A 103 -21.19 6.17 -11.50
N GLN A 104 -21.45 5.30 -12.48
CA GLN A 104 -20.60 5.17 -13.68
C GLN A 104 -20.65 6.40 -14.59
N ASP A 105 -21.58 7.33 -14.33
CA ASP A 105 -21.73 8.60 -15.07
C ASP A 105 -20.72 9.69 -14.70
N VAL A 106 -19.92 9.49 -13.65
CA VAL A 106 -18.74 10.33 -13.44
C VAL A 106 -17.73 9.91 -14.51
N PRO A 107 -17.37 10.78 -15.48
CA PRO A 107 -16.36 10.46 -16.44
C PRO A 107 -15.14 9.97 -15.64
N ARG A 108 -14.82 8.69 -15.76
CA ARG A 108 -13.53 8.22 -15.25
C ARG A 108 -12.53 9.16 -15.90
N ASN A 109 -11.88 10.01 -15.12
CA ASN A 109 -10.65 10.66 -15.55
C ASN A 109 -9.58 9.53 -15.66
N VAL A 110 -9.86 8.59 -16.56
CA VAL A 110 -8.80 7.91 -17.27
C VAL A 110 -8.02 9.08 -17.82
N PRO A 111 -6.72 9.26 -17.49
CA PRO A 111 -5.91 10.26 -18.15
C PRO A 111 -6.15 10.00 -19.63
N GLN A 112 -7.02 10.83 -20.25
CA GLN A 112 -7.14 10.81 -21.70
C GLN A 112 -5.69 10.98 -22.11
N LYS A 113 -5.22 10.03 -22.91
CA LYS A 113 -3.93 10.08 -23.56
C LYS A 113 -3.83 11.51 -24.06
N LYS A 114 -3.27 12.40 -23.21
CA LYS A 114 -3.01 13.78 -23.62
C LYS A 114 -2.27 13.60 -24.90
N GLU A 115 -2.76 14.20 -25.97
CA GLU A 115 -1.97 14.28 -27.18
C GLU A 115 -0.62 14.76 -26.71
N SER A 116 0.35 13.85 -26.80
CA SER A 116 1.64 14.05 -26.16
C SER A 116 2.21 15.31 -26.80
N ASN A 117 2.42 16.32 -25.99
CA ASN A 117 3.04 17.57 -26.40
C ASN A 117 4.25 17.20 -27.27
N PRO A 118 4.47 17.84 -28.42
CA PRO A 118 5.61 17.57 -29.30
C PRO A 118 6.94 17.48 -28.53
N LEU A 119 7.06 18.23 -27.46
CA LEU A 119 8.23 18.23 -26.57
C LEU A 119 8.34 16.93 -25.76
N GLU A 120 7.23 16.37 -25.27
CA GLU A 120 7.21 15.08 -24.56
C GLU A 120 7.60 13.92 -25.48
N ILE A 121 7.16 13.97 -26.74
CA ILE A 121 7.54 12.97 -27.75
C ILE A 121 9.04 13.06 -28.03
N GLN A 122 9.60 14.25 -28.14
CA GLN A 122 11.04 14.45 -28.34
C GLN A 122 11.85 13.91 -27.15
N ILE A 123 11.44 14.20 -25.92
CA ILE A 123 12.10 13.70 -24.69
C ILE A 123 12.05 12.18 -24.64
N LEU A 124 10.89 11.57 -24.87
CA LEU A 124 10.74 10.11 -24.88
C LEU A 124 11.61 9.46 -25.97
N ASN A 125 11.73 10.07 -27.14
CA ASN A 125 12.57 9.57 -28.22
C ASN A 125 14.07 9.70 -27.88
N MET A 126 14.48 10.77 -27.21
CA MET A 126 15.84 10.93 -26.71
C MET A 126 16.18 9.87 -25.65
N ILE A 127 15.29 9.64 -24.67
CA ILE A 127 15.46 8.62 -23.64
C ILE A 127 15.58 7.22 -24.26
N LYS A 128 14.71 6.86 -25.22
CA LYS A 128 14.78 5.59 -25.95
C LYS A 128 16.10 5.42 -26.69
N LYS A 129 16.62 6.51 -27.28
CA LYS A 129 17.91 6.50 -28.00
C LYS A 129 19.08 6.27 -27.05
N ILE A 130 19.05 6.90 -25.87
CA ILE A 130 20.06 6.73 -24.82
C ILE A 130 20.04 5.29 -24.29
N ILE A 131 18.85 4.75 -23.98
CA ILE A 131 18.71 3.37 -23.48
C ILE A 131 19.27 2.37 -24.49
N LYS A 132 18.93 2.51 -25.79
CA LYS A 132 19.47 1.65 -26.85
C LYS A 132 21.00 1.74 -26.98
N SER A 133 21.57 2.94 -26.82
CA SER A 133 23.02 3.13 -26.89
C SER A 133 23.75 2.49 -25.72
N VAL A 134 23.16 2.57 -24.53
CA VAL A 134 23.68 1.91 -23.30
C VAL A 134 23.58 0.39 -23.44
N GLN A 135 22.44 -0.15 -23.86
CA GLN A 135 22.29 -1.61 -24.08
C GLN A 135 23.28 -2.14 -25.09
N LYS A 136 23.54 -1.43 -26.18
CA LYS A 136 24.52 -1.82 -27.20
C LYS A 136 25.95 -1.85 -26.64
N LYS A 137 26.26 -0.99 -25.65
CA LYS A 137 27.58 -0.94 -25.00
C LYS A 137 27.83 -2.09 -24.02
N TRP A 138 26.77 -2.74 -23.52
CA TRP A 138 26.85 -3.87 -22.60
C TRP A 138 26.84 -5.24 -23.28
N GLN A 139 26.55 -5.32 -24.59
CA GLN A 139 26.59 -6.57 -25.35
C GLN A 139 27.98 -6.96 -25.87
N TRP A 140 29.01 -6.13 -25.62
CA TRP A 140 30.39 -6.36 -26.08
C TRP A 140 31.37 -6.65 -24.95
N ARG A 141 30.91 -7.26 -23.82
CA ARG A 141 31.78 -7.79 -22.78
C ARG A 141 31.38 -9.20 -22.37
#